data_01c8d45782b955077e216e511ab51514
#
_entry.id   01c8d45782b955077e216e511ab51514
#
_cell.length_a   1.000
_cell.length_b   1.000
_cell.length_c   1.000
_cell.angle_alpha   90.00
_cell.angle_beta   90.00
_cell.angle_gamma   90.00
#
_symmetry.space_group_name_H-M   'P 1'
#
loop_
_entity.id
_entity.type
_entity.pdbx_description
1 polymer ?
#
loop_
_entity_poly.entity_id
_entity_poly.type
_entity_poly.pdbx_seq_one_letter_code
_entity_poly.pdbx_strand_id
1 'polypeptide(L)'
;MRLPLCCCPLPFRCGCEKVLFGGCLVAVDDRLRFEILGEVRAFRGGLPVDLGPAKQRAVLAVLLLQAGRPVPTHQIVDAVWGDDPPENGANVVQKYVAGLRRALDPDRAPRTPGELLALTGSGYVLRTAEAALDTDEFQAAINRAAAERAAHRPVEAAATLRAGLSLWRGDALSGLTGSVFEAARTRLADARASAWETWAEIGVEQGRAGALIPELTRLTEEFPLREGLRTQLMLALHQAGRQAEALAVFRDAREHFLDEFGAEPGERMQEAHRRILRNEPAPLPDPTPVSPPPAVPAPAAPLLHPPKPRRQISAAEVIFALLAPIATCLVGSWFYFAYTGFRRRQARYFFITAGYVSVWLVGVLLFTLGDPGTLDDGDTTTVQGTGIIVLFLLPLFAAAHGLVVALYAGEFYYKRTMREQARQFILFAPDRAREVGIGRPDLPLRTVDDGGLVDLNHLGGYDLASATGLPVAQALEIAANRPYTRPEELVTRGLADERTVKKLASQLVCVPPAPGVAWPPR
;
A
#
# COMPACT_ATOMS: atom_id res chain seq x y z
N MET A 1 -42.42 -29.52 34.75
CA MET A 1 -41.14 -28.82 34.69
C MET A 1 -41.26 -27.78 33.58
N ARG A 2 -41.47 -26.52 33.94
CA ARG A 2 -41.77 -25.40 33.00
C ARG A 2 -40.45 -24.72 32.65
N LEU A 3 -40.12 -24.62 31.36
CA LEU A 3 -39.04 -23.80 30.84
C LEU A 3 -39.54 -22.39 30.55
N PRO A 4 -38.71 -21.33 30.76
CA PRO A 4 -39.13 -19.95 30.63
C PRO A 4 -39.14 -19.48 29.17
N LEU A 5 -40.21 -18.79 28.82
CA LEU A 5 -40.39 -17.97 27.62
C LEU A 5 -39.48 -16.73 27.71
N CYS A 6 -38.50 -16.58 26.81
CA CYS A 6 -37.83 -15.32 26.60
C CYS A 6 -38.66 -14.42 25.67
N CYS A 7 -39.31 -13.43 26.25
CA CYS A 7 -39.89 -12.30 25.52
C CYS A 7 -38.80 -11.26 25.24
N CYS A 8 -38.51 -10.99 23.98
CA CYS A 8 -37.76 -9.80 23.55
C CYS A 8 -38.75 -8.72 23.06
N PRO A 9 -38.80 -7.55 23.67
CA PRO A 9 -39.54 -6.41 23.14
C PRO A 9 -38.60 -5.47 22.39
N LEU A 10 -38.70 -5.39 21.06
CA LEU A 10 -38.42 -4.19 20.25
C LEU A 10 -38.65 -4.48 18.75
N PRO A 11 -39.23 -3.57 17.96
CA PRO A 11 -39.66 -3.83 16.59
C PRO A 11 -38.55 -3.46 15.60
N PHE A 12 -37.74 -4.44 15.20
CA PHE A 12 -36.95 -4.35 13.97
C PHE A 12 -37.46 -5.43 13.01
N ARG A 13 -37.79 -5.04 11.80
CA ARG A 13 -38.18 -5.96 10.71
C ARG A 13 -36.96 -6.84 10.37
N CYS A 14 -36.98 -8.06 10.88
CA CYS A 14 -36.03 -9.11 10.53
C CYS A 14 -36.70 -9.94 9.42
N GLY A 15 -36.17 -9.90 8.23
CA GLY A 15 -36.55 -10.78 7.10
C GLY A 15 -36.00 -12.17 7.33
N CYS A 16 -36.64 -12.97 8.16
CA CYS A 16 -36.33 -14.39 8.30
C CYS A 16 -37.43 -15.20 7.63
N GLU A 17 -37.15 -15.87 6.55
CA GLU A 17 -37.99 -16.88 5.95
C GLU A 17 -37.90 -18.18 6.77
N LYS A 18 -39.07 -18.70 7.19
CA LYS A 18 -39.16 -19.84 8.10
C LYS A 18 -39.29 -21.12 7.27
N VAL A 19 -38.28 -21.96 7.28
CA VAL A 19 -38.38 -23.32 6.73
C VAL A 19 -38.54 -24.32 7.88
N LEU A 20 -39.62 -25.11 7.86
CA LEU A 20 -39.92 -26.16 8.82
C LEU A 20 -39.16 -27.45 8.48
N PHE A 21 -38.14 -27.78 9.25
CA PHE A 21 -37.54 -29.11 9.28
C PHE A 21 -37.64 -29.69 10.70
N GLY A 22 -38.41 -30.76 10.86
CA GLY A 22 -38.41 -31.60 12.07
C GLY A 22 -38.78 -30.91 13.39
N GLY A 23 -39.69 -29.92 13.41
CA GLY A 23 -40.23 -29.34 14.66
C GLY A 23 -39.32 -28.35 15.41
N CYS A 24 -38.16 -28.00 14.88
CA CYS A 24 -37.29 -26.93 15.41
C CYS A 24 -37.20 -25.78 14.42
N LEU A 25 -37.58 -24.56 14.82
CA LEU A 25 -37.39 -23.34 14.04
C LEU A 25 -35.90 -22.96 14.08
N VAL A 26 -35.17 -23.39 13.10
CA VAL A 26 -33.81 -22.88 12.85
C VAL A 26 -33.99 -21.63 11.99
N ALA A 27 -33.63 -20.48 12.53
CA ALA A 27 -33.52 -19.26 11.73
C ALA A 27 -32.33 -19.49 10.76
N VAL A 28 -32.62 -19.72 9.49
CA VAL A 28 -31.60 -19.74 8.45
C VAL A 28 -31.14 -18.30 8.30
N ASP A 29 -29.92 -18.03 8.72
CA ASP A 29 -29.26 -16.74 8.50
C ASP A 29 -28.95 -16.63 7.00
N ASP A 30 -29.83 -15.97 6.23
CA ASP A 30 -29.70 -15.79 4.77
C ASP A 30 -28.64 -14.74 4.39
N ARG A 31 -27.77 -14.35 5.33
CA ARG A 31 -26.74 -13.36 5.09
C ARG A 31 -25.69 -13.88 4.13
N LEU A 32 -25.27 -12.97 3.25
CA LEU A 32 -24.10 -13.19 2.42
C LEU A 32 -22.82 -13.09 3.25
N ARG A 33 -21.90 -14.02 2.99
CA ARG A 33 -20.56 -13.98 3.53
C ARG A 33 -19.56 -14.13 2.40
N PHE A 34 -18.52 -13.29 2.42
CA PHE A 34 -17.42 -13.32 1.47
C PHE A 34 -16.14 -13.73 2.17
N GLU A 35 -15.34 -14.55 1.49
CA GLU A 35 -14.05 -15.00 1.95
C GLU A 35 -13.00 -14.69 0.87
N ILE A 36 -11.92 -14.02 1.28
CA ILE A 36 -10.74 -13.72 0.46
C ILE A 36 -9.41 -14.01 1.19
N LEU A 37 -9.47 -14.43 2.46
CA LEU A 37 -8.30 -14.92 3.21
C LEU A 37 -7.96 -16.37 2.84
N GLY A 38 -7.98 -16.67 1.58
CA GLY A 38 -7.79 -17.92 0.89
C GLY A 38 -8.24 -17.77 -0.55
N GLU A 39 -8.87 -18.81 -1.11
CA GLU A 39 -9.57 -18.70 -2.39
C GLU A 39 -10.79 -17.78 -2.25
N VAL A 40 -11.10 -17.03 -3.32
CA VAL A 40 -12.29 -16.15 -3.33
C VAL A 40 -13.56 -16.99 -3.35
N ARG A 41 -14.35 -16.87 -2.29
CA ARG A 41 -15.61 -17.61 -2.09
C ARG A 41 -16.73 -16.68 -1.61
N ALA A 42 -17.94 -17.10 -1.87
CA ALA A 42 -19.13 -16.50 -1.28
C ALA A 42 -20.07 -17.59 -0.76
N PHE A 43 -20.80 -17.27 0.29
CA PHE A 43 -21.77 -18.16 0.93
C PHE A 43 -23.06 -17.37 1.16
N ARG A 44 -24.20 -18.06 1.01
CA ARG A 44 -25.52 -17.55 1.40
C ARG A 44 -26.16 -18.57 2.32
N GLY A 45 -26.53 -18.18 3.51
CA GLY A 45 -27.11 -19.09 4.49
C GLY A 45 -26.21 -20.27 4.84
N GLY A 46 -24.88 -20.12 4.74
CA GLY A 46 -23.88 -21.17 4.92
C GLY A 46 -23.66 -22.07 3.69
N LEU A 47 -24.43 -21.93 2.62
CA LEU A 47 -24.25 -22.69 1.37
C LEU A 47 -23.31 -21.92 0.40
N PRO A 48 -22.39 -22.63 -0.28
CA PRO A 48 -21.50 -21.98 -1.24
C PRO A 48 -22.26 -21.47 -2.45
N VAL A 49 -21.90 -20.27 -2.89
CA VAL A 49 -22.43 -19.63 -4.10
C VAL A 49 -21.46 -19.87 -5.25
N ASP A 50 -21.95 -20.34 -6.40
CA ASP A 50 -21.12 -20.46 -7.60
C ASP A 50 -20.83 -19.07 -8.17
N LEU A 51 -19.59 -18.63 -8.02
CA LEU A 51 -19.10 -17.34 -8.53
C LEU A 51 -18.70 -17.37 -10.00
N GLY A 52 -18.79 -18.50 -10.65
CA GLY A 52 -18.45 -18.67 -12.07
C GLY A 52 -16.92 -18.68 -12.35
N PRO A 53 -16.52 -18.33 -13.59
CA PRO A 53 -15.14 -18.47 -14.05
C PRO A 53 -14.13 -17.58 -13.31
N ALA A 54 -12.84 -17.92 -13.39
CA ALA A 54 -11.76 -17.25 -12.67
C ALA A 54 -11.73 -15.72 -12.87
N LYS A 55 -11.93 -15.22 -14.08
CA LYS A 55 -11.97 -13.77 -14.36
C LYS A 55 -13.19 -13.08 -13.72
N GLN A 56 -14.33 -13.77 -13.59
CA GLN A 56 -15.49 -13.26 -12.87
C GLN A 56 -15.21 -13.18 -11.36
N ARG A 57 -14.54 -14.21 -10.80
CA ARG A 57 -14.06 -14.18 -9.38
C ARG A 57 -13.04 -13.07 -9.17
N ALA A 58 -12.15 -12.81 -10.13
CA ALA A 58 -11.20 -11.70 -10.06
C ALA A 58 -11.89 -10.33 -10.04
N VAL A 59 -12.95 -10.13 -10.84
CA VAL A 59 -13.77 -8.90 -10.79
C VAL A 59 -14.39 -8.73 -9.39
N LEU A 60 -14.96 -9.80 -8.82
CA LEU A 60 -15.49 -9.75 -7.46
C LEU A 60 -14.41 -9.41 -6.43
N ALA A 61 -13.24 -10.01 -6.53
CA ALA A 61 -12.11 -9.76 -5.63
C ALA A 61 -11.67 -8.28 -5.66
N VAL A 62 -11.59 -7.65 -6.84
CA VAL A 62 -11.29 -6.22 -6.96
C VAL A 62 -12.32 -5.38 -6.22
N LEU A 63 -13.61 -5.72 -6.32
CA LEU A 63 -14.69 -5.01 -5.65
C LEU A 63 -14.69 -5.25 -4.14
N LEU A 64 -14.36 -6.46 -3.67
CA LEU A 64 -14.22 -6.79 -2.25
C LEU A 64 -13.02 -6.09 -1.61
N LEU A 65 -11.89 -5.98 -2.32
CA LEU A 65 -10.73 -5.22 -1.84
C LEU A 65 -11.02 -3.71 -1.68
N GLN A 66 -12.07 -3.22 -2.31
CA GLN A 66 -12.55 -1.84 -2.22
C GLN A 66 -14.02 -1.77 -1.79
N ALA A 67 -14.46 -2.68 -0.93
CA ALA A 67 -15.84 -2.75 -0.47
C ALA A 67 -16.37 -1.39 0.00
N GLY A 68 -17.58 -1.08 -0.40
CA GLY A 68 -18.24 0.21 -0.10
C GLY A 68 -17.72 1.41 -0.91
N ARG A 69 -16.71 1.26 -1.76
CA ARG A 69 -16.16 2.34 -2.59
C ARG A 69 -16.40 2.08 -4.07
N PRO A 70 -16.65 3.13 -4.89
CA PRO A 70 -16.81 2.96 -6.32
C PRO A 70 -15.46 2.65 -6.98
N VAL A 71 -15.43 1.60 -7.79
CA VAL A 71 -14.28 1.20 -8.60
C VAL A 71 -14.58 1.49 -10.06
N PRO A 72 -13.82 2.40 -10.70
CA PRO A 72 -14.00 2.71 -12.12
C PRO A 72 -13.78 1.47 -13.01
N THR A 73 -14.56 1.34 -14.08
CA THR A 73 -14.51 0.16 -14.97
C THR A 73 -13.11 -0.10 -15.54
N HIS A 74 -12.38 0.96 -15.92
CA HIS A 74 -11.01 0.82 -16.41
C HIS A 74 -10.05 0.25 -15.37
N GLN A 75 -10.20 0.62 -14.08
CA GLN A 75 -9.39 0.06 -13.00
C GLN A 75 -9.68 -1.44 -12.79
N ILE A 76 -10.94 -1.86 -12.98
CA ILE A 76 -11.30 -3.29 -12.93
C ILE A 76 -10.64 -4.03 -14.09
N VAL A 77 -10.66 -3.45 -15.30
CA VAL A 77 -9.99 -4.03 -16.47
C VAL A 77 -8.50 -4.15 -16.22
N ASP A 78 -7.84 -3.08 -15.80
CA ASP A 78 -6.40 -3.07 -15.53
C ASP A 78 -6.01 -4.09 -14.43
N ALA A 79 -6.80 -4.22 -13.37
CA ALA A 79 -6.55 -5.15 -12.28
C ALA A 79 -6.70 -6.63 -12.69
N VAL A 80 -7.69 -6.95 -13.57
CA VAL A 80 -8.04 -8.33 -13.91
C VAL A 80 -7.27 -8.84 -15.12
N TRP A 81 -6.91 -7.98 -16.08
CA TRP A 81 -6.23 -8.38 -17.31
C TRP A 81 -4.79 -7.85 -17.41
N GLY A 82 -4.42 -6.82 -16.64
CA GLY A 82 -3.08 -6.26 -16.71
C GLY A 82 -2.72 -5.74 -18.09
N ASP A 83 -1.66 -6.31 -18.67
CA ASP A 83 -1.10 -5.88 -19.96
C ASP A 83 -1.85 -6.45 -21.18
N ASP A 84 -2.78 -7.39 -20.99
CA ASP A 84 -3.56 -8.03 -22.09
C ASP A 84 -5.07 -7.82 -21.91
N PRO A 85 -5.56 -6.57 -21.97
CA PRO A 85 -6.97 -6.25 -21.83
C PRO A 85 -7.74 -6.64 -23.11
N PRO A 86 -8.99 -7.16 -22.99
CA PRO A 86 -9.82 -7.42 -24.16
C PRO A 86 -10.18 -6.11 -24.88
N GLU A 87 -10.37 -6.15 -26.20
CA GLU A 87 -10.73 -4.99 -27.04
C GLU A 87 -11.94 -4.21 -26.48
N ASN A 88 -12.95 -4.92 -25.95
CA ASN A 88 -14.14 -4.36 -25.33
C ASN A 88 -14.19 -4.62 -23.82
N GLY A 89 -13.11 -4.29 -23.09
CA GLY A 89 -12.96 -4.56 -21.65
C GLY A 89 -14.16 -4.12 -20.81
N ALA A 90 -14.73 -2.95 -21.10
CA ALA A 90 -15.90 -2.44 -20.39
C ALA A 90 -17.12 -3.36 -20.53
N ASN A 91 -17.39 -3.87 -21.73
CA ASN A 91 -18.51 -4.78 -21.98
C ASN A 91 -18.28 -6.14 -21.31
N VAL A 92 -17.03 -6.61 -21.27
CA VAL A 92 -16.68 -7.86 -20.59
C VAL A 92 -16.88 -7.72 -19.06
N VAL A 93 -16.48 -6.60 -18.47
CA VAL A 93 -16.76 -6.29 -17.06
C VAL A 93 -18.26 -6.26 -16.80
N GLN A 94 -19.07 -5.61 -17.66
CA GLN A 94 -20.52 -5.60 -17.53
C GLN A 94 -21.11 -7.01 -17.54
N LYS A 95 -20.63 -7.88 -18.43
CA LYS A 95 -21.06 -9.30 -18.52
C LYS A 95 -20.75 -10.03 -17.21
N TYR A 96 -19.55 -9.88 -16.63
CA TYR A 96 -19.17 -10.52 -15.38
C TYR A 96 -19.96 -9.96 -14.20
N VAL A 97 -20.14 -8.64 -14.13
CA VAL A 97 -21.00 -8.01 -13.11
C VAL A 97 -22.44 -8.53 -13.20
N ALA A 98 -22.98 -8.71 -14.41
CA ALA A 98 -24.31 -9.30 -14.58
C ALA A 98 -24.35 -10.78 -14.13
N GLY A 99 -23.28 -11.53 -14.33
CA GLY A 99 -23.11 -12.89 -13.79
C GLY A 99 -23.09 -12.91 -12.27
N LEU A 100 -22.25 -12.06 -11.67
CA LEU A 100 -22.16 -11.90 -10.22
C LEU A 100 -23.48 -11.48 -9.58
N ARG A 101 -24.20 -10.54 -10.19
CA ARG A 101 -25.52 -10.15 -9.70
C ARG A 101 -26.51 -11.31 -9.67
N ARG A 102 -26.53 -12.18 -10.68
CA ARG A 102 -27.38 -13.37 -10.71
C ARG A 102 -26.99 -14.40 -9.65
N ALA A 103 -25.70 -14.56 -9.41
CA ALA A 103 -25.20 -15.50 -8.40
C ALA A 103 -25.43 -15.00 -6.97
N LEU A 104 -25.16 -13.72 -6.72
CA LEU A 104 -25.21 -13.10 -5.38
C LEU A 104 -26.58 -12.56 -5.00
N ASP A 105 -27.51 -12.36 -5.93
CA ASP A 105 -28.84 -11.84 -5.72
C ASP A 105 -29.82 -12.50 -6.70
N PRO A 106 -30.14 -13.81 -6.52
CA PRO A 106 -30.96 -14.59 -7.44
C PRO A 106 -32.42 -14.12 -7.49
N ASP A 107 -32.95 -13.59 -6.39
CA ASP A 107 -34.35 -13.17 -6.25
C ASP A 107 -34.64 -11.78 -6.83
N ARG A 108 -33.60 -11.13 -7.34
CA ARG A 108 -33.68 -9.80 -7.91
C ARG A 108 -34.54 -9.76 -9.15
N ALA A 109 -35.52 -8.85 -9.17
CA ALA A 109 -36.36 -8.63 -10.34
C ALA A 109 -35.55 -8.18 -11.56
N PRO A 110 -35.84 -8.67 -12.77
CA PRO A 110 -35.18 -8.25 -13.99
C PRO A 110 -35.23 -6.72 -14.18
N ARG A 111 -34.10 -6.11 -14.59
CA ARG A 111 -33.96 -4.66 -14.83
C ARG A 111 -34.00 -3.76 -13.60
N THR A 112 -34.03 -4.28 -12.38
CA THR A 112 -33.90 -3.49 -11.17
C THR A 112 -32.40 -3.14 -10.90
N PRO A 113 -32.05 -1.93 -10.47
CA PRO A 113 -30.68 -1.63 -10.02
C PRO A 113 -30.27 -2.58 -8.89
N GLY A 114 -29.09 -3.18 -8.97
CA GLY A 114 -28.59 -4.06 -7.90
C GLY A 114 -28.25 -3.24 -6.66
N GLU A 115 -28.82 -3.58 -5.53
CA GLU A 115 -28.49 -2.91 -4.26
C GLU A 115 -27.13 -3.33 -3.73
N LEU A 116 -26.84 -4.64 -3.76
CA LEU A 116 -25.55 -5.21 -3.34
C LEU A 116 -24.41 -4.77 -4.25
N LEU A 117 -24.59 -4.89 -5.57
CA LEU A 117 -23.59 -4.55 -6.58
C LEU A 117 -24.18 -3.46 -7.50
N ALA A 118 -23.97 -2.21 -7.11
CA ALA A 118 -24.53 -1.05 -7.79
C ALA A 118 -23.58 -0.49 -8.85
N LEU A 119 -24.14 0.13 -9.91
CA LEU A 119 -23.42 0.99 -10.82
C LEU A 119 -23.71 2.44 -10.43
N THR A 120 -22.65 3.21 -10.22
CA THR A 120 -22.70 4.65 -9.94
C THR A 120 -22.07 5.43 -11.07
N GLY A 121 -22.16 6.75 -11.06
CA GLY A 121 -21.50 7.60 -12.06
C GLY A 121 -19.96 7.47 -12.08
N SER A 122 -19.36 6.98 -10.97
CA SER A 122 -17.91 6.82 -10.82
C SER A 122 -17.43 5.37 -10.95
N GLY A 123 -18.32 4.39 -11.15
CA GLY A 123 -17.96 2.97 -11.30
C GLY A 123 -18.87 2.00 -10.55
N TYR A 124 -18.41 0.77 -10.38
CA TYR A 124 -19.13 -0.26 -9.64
C TYR A 124 -18.83 -0.21 -8.15
N VAL A 125 -19.85 -0.38 -7.32
CA VAL A 125 -19.73 -0.44 -5.85
C VAL A 125 -20.31 -1.76 -5.37
N LEU A 126 -19.54 -2.50 -4.59
CA LEU A 126 -20.06 -3.63 -3.82
C LEU A 126 -20.36 -3.16 -2.39
N ARG A 127 -21.62 -3.19 -1.99
CA ARG A 127 -22.09 -2.77 -0.66
C ARG A 127 -22.16 -3.96 0.26
N THR A 128 -21.21 -4.06 1.17
CA THR A 128 -21.10 -5.19 2.13
C THR A 128 -21.76 -4.89 3.48
N ALA A 129 -22.54 -3.81 3.60
CA ALA A 129 -23.12 -3.40 4.89
C ALA A 129 -23.96 -4.49 5.58
N GLU A 130 -24.55 -5.42 4.82
CA GLU A 130 -25.32 -6.56 5.31
C GLU A 130 -24.61 -7.92 5.11
N ALA A 131 -23.41 -7.92 4.52
CA ALA A 131 -22.61 -9.10 4.24
C ALA A 131 -21.35 -9.11 5.11
N ALA A 132 -21.01 -10.27 5.68
CA ALA A 132 -19.76 -10.46 6.40
C ALA A 132 -18.59 -10.64 5.39
N LEU A 133 -17.49 -9.95 5.63
CA LEU A 133 -16.24 -10.11 4.89
C LEU A 133 -15.14 -10.56 5.86
N ASP A 134 -14.47 -11.66 5.55
CA ASP A 134 -13.47 -12.27 6.43
C ASP A 134 -12.28 -11.35 6.74
N THR A 135 -11.87 -10.48 5.83
CA THR A 135 -10.85 -9.46 6.10
C THR A 135 -11.30 -8.42 7.12
N ASP A 136 -12.58 -8.02 7.09
CA ASP A 136 -13.12 -7.07 8.06
C ASP A 136 -13.26 -7.73 9.43
N GLU A 137 -13.69 -9.01 9.48
CA GLU A 137 -13.73 -9.81 10.70
C GLU A 137 -12.32 -9.99 11.29
N PHE A 138 -11.32 -10.26 10.46
CA PHE A 138 -9.92 -10.38 10.87
C PHE A 138 -9.38 -9.07 11.43
N GLN A 139 -9.63 -7.95 10.75
CA GLN A 139 -9.20 -6.63 11.22
C GLN A 139 -9.91 -6.24 12.53
N ALA A 140 -11.19 -6.56 12.65
CA ALA A 140 -11.96 -6.35 13.88
C ALA A 140 -11.39 -7.18 15.05
N ALA A 141 -10.95 -8.42 14.79
CA ALA A 141 -10.29 -9.26 15.78
C ALA A 141 -8.96 -8.66 16.25
N ILE A 142 -8.12 -8.15 15.33
CA ILE A 142 -6.87 -7.45 15.68
C ILE A 142 -7.16 -6.24 16.57
N ASN A 143 -8.11 -5.39 16.17
CA ASN A 143 -8.45 -4.19 16.92
C ASN A 143 -9.02 -4.52 18.32
N ARG A 144 -9.87 -5.54 18.40
CA ARG A 144 -10.44 -6.00 19.67
C ARG A 144 -9.35 -6.56 20.59
N ALA A 145 -8.46 -7.39 20.08
CA ALA A 145 -7.34 -7.93 20.86
C ALA A 145 -6.42 -6.83 21.39
N ALA A 146 -6.16 -5.79 20.60
CA ALA A 146 -5.41 -4.62 21.06
C ALA A 146 -6.12 -3.89 22.21
N ALA A 147 -7.44 -3.71 22.12
CA ALA A 147 -8.24 -3.13 23.20
C ALA A 147 -8.27 -4.01 24.45
N GLU A 148 -8.37 -5.33 24.30
CA GLU A 148 -8.33 -6.30 25.39
C GLU A 148 -6.96 -6.30 26.09
N ARG A 149 -5.86 -6.22 25.32
CA ARG A 149 -4.50 -6.09 25.88
C ARG A 149 -4.36 -4.77 26.65
N ALA A 150 -4.84 -3.66 26.12
CA ALA A 150 -4.84 -2.37 26.80
C ALA A 150 -5.68 -2.37 28.09
N ALA A 151 -6.74 -3.19 28.13
CA ALA A 151 -7.56 -3.42 29.31
C ALA A 151 -6.99 -4.47 30.29
N HIS A 152 -5.71 -4.84 30.15
CA HIS A 152 -5.04 -5.88 30.95
C HIS A 152 -5.73 -7.24 30.92
N ARG A 153 -6.31 -7.63 29.77
CA ARG A 153 -6.95 -8.93 29.55
C ARG A 153 -6.19 -9.75 28.48
N PRO A 154 -4.95 -10.17 28.77
CA PRO A 154 -4.10 -10.81 27.75
C PRO A 154 -4.59 -12.19 27.32
N VAL A 155 -5.33 -12.90 28.17
CA VAL A 155 -5.88 -14.25 27.84
C VAL A 155 -6.96 -14.09 26.77
N GLU A 156 -7.86 -13.15 26.94
CA GLU A 156 -8.92 -12.83 25.98
C GLU A 156 -8.32 -12.32 24.66
N ALA A 157 -7.32 -11.41 24.75
CA ALA A 157 -6.62 -10.88 23.58
C ALA A 157 -5.98 -12.01 22.75
N ALA A 158 -5.31 -12.97 23.40
CA ALA A 158 -4.73 -14.11 22.69
C ALA A 158 -5.81 -15.01 22.06
N ALA A 159 -6.94 -15.22 22.73
CA ALA A 159 -8.06 -15.99 22.19
C ALA A 159 -8.71 -15.29 21.00
N THR A 160 -8.90 -13.97 21.09
CA THR A 160 -9.46 -13.13 20.00
C THR A 160 -8.55 -13.15 18.78
N LEU A 161 -7.21 -13.01 18.96
CA LEU A 161 -6.25 -13.13 17.85
C LEU A 161 -6.28 -14.51 17.22
N ARG A 162 -6.33 -15.57 18.03
CA ARG A 162 -6.40 -16.95 17.51
C ARG A 162 -7.66 -17.18 16.69
N ALA A 163 -8.80 -16.66 17.14
CA ALA A 163 -10.05 -16.72 16.39
C ALA A 163 -9.95 -15.97 15.05
N GLY A 164 -9.40 -14.76 15.04
CA GLY A 164 -9.15 -14.00 13.80
C GLY A 164 -8.20 -14.72 12.83
N LEU A 165 -7.10 -15.28 13.35
CA LEU A 165 -6.14 -16.06 12.57
C LEU A 165 -6.73 -17.35 11.99
N SER A 166 -7.74 -17.93 12.62
CA SER A 166 -8.43 -19.13 12.11
C SER A 166 -9.31 -18.87 10.88
N LEU A 167 -9.56 -17.61 10.51
CA LEU A 167 -10.25 -17.22 9.27
C LEU A 167 -9.41 -17.50 8.03
N TRP A 168 -8.09 -17.61 8.19
CA TRP A 168 -7.17 -17.89 7.09
C TRP A 168 -7.21 -19.35 6.66
N ARG A 169 -7.40 -19.56 5.36
CA ARG A 169 -7.53 -20.90 4.74
C ARG A 169 -6.43 -21.17 3.70
N GLY A 170 -5.39 -20.39 3.72
CA GLY A 170 -4.27 -20.42 2.79
C GLY A 170 -3.80 -19.02 2.45
N ASP A 171 -3.14 -18.89 1.30
CA ASP A 171 -2.74 -17.58 0.79
C ASP A 171 -3.96 -16.77 0.37
N ALA A 172 -4.04 -15.52 0.83
CA ALA A 172 -5.13 -14.64 0.46
C ALA A 172 -5.21 -14.49 -1.06
N LEU A 173 -6.46 -14.45 -1.60
CA LEU A 173 -6.70 -14.30 -3.03
C LEU A 173 -6.02 -15.40 -3.87
N SER A 174 -5.88 -16.62 -3.34
CA SER A 174 -5.21 -17.72 -4.05
C SER A 174 -5.88 -18.00 -5.40
N GLY A 175 -5.06 -18.34 -6.39
CA GLY A 175 -5.52 -18.59 -7.75
C GLY A 175 -5.81 -17.32 -8.59
N LEU A 176 -5.63 -16.11 -8.02
CA LEU A 176 -5.67 -14.85 -8.78
C LEU A 176 -4.26 -14.33 -9.05
N THR A 177 -4.05 -13.84 -10.27
CA THR A 177 -2.77 -13.27 -10.73
C THR A 177 -2.94 -11.81 -11.12
N GLY A 178 -1.90 -11.00 -10.95
CA GLY A 178 -1.87 -9.59 -11.29
C GLY A 178 -1.39 -8.72 -10.12
N SER A 179 -0.78 -7.58 -10.44
CA SER A 179 -0.10 -6.70 -9.49
C SER A 179 -0.99 -6.20 -8.35
N VAL A 180 -2.27 -5.98 -8.61
CA VAL A 180 -3.26 -5.53 -7.61
C VAL A 180 -3.49 -6.63 -6.56
N PHE A 181 -3.62 -7.89 -7.00
CA PHE A 181 -3.83 -9.02 -6.10
C PHE A 181 -2.55 -9.38 -5.33
N GLU A 182 -1.39 -9.29 -5.97
CA GLU A 182 -0.09 -9.49 -5.32
C GLU A 182 0.16 -8.46 -4.23
N ALA A 183 -0.10 -7.17 -4.52
CA ALA A 183 0.02 -6.11 -3.52
C ALA A 183 -0.96 -6.30 -2.34
N ALA A 184 -2.19 -6.73 -2.63
CA ALA A 184 -3.18 -7.04 -1.60
C ALA A 184 -2.76 -8.27 -0.76
N ARG A 185 -2.25 -9.33 -1.41
CA ARG A 185 -1.72 -10.54 -0.75
C ARG A 185 -0.58 -10.21 0.20
N THR A 186 0.41 -9.43 -0.27
CA THR A 186 1.53 -8.99 0.56
C THR A 186 1.05 -8.22 1.79
N ARG A 187 0.15 -7.27 1.61
CA ARG A 187 -0.41 -6.49 2.74
C ARG A 187 -1.17 -7.36 3.73
N LEU A 188 -1.99 -8.31 3.26
CA LEU A 188 -2.75 -9.21 4.11
C LEU A 188 -1.82 -10.20 4.83
N ALA A 189 -0.81 -10.74 4.15
CA ALA A 189 0.21 -11.59 4.76
C ALA A 189 1.02 -10.86 5.83
N ASP A 190 1.34 -9.59 5.62
CA ASP A 190 1.98 -8.74 6.62
C ASP A 190 1.11 -8.56 7.87
N ALA A 191 -0.19 -8.31 7.69
CA ALA A 191 -1.14 -8.21 8.80
C ALA A 191 -1.27 -9.54 9.57
N ARG A 192 -1.29 -10.68 8.84
CA ARG A 192 -1.31 -12.02 9.44
C ARG A 192 -0.06 -12.29 10.27
N ALA A 193 1.12 -12.00 9.73
CA ALA A 193 2.38 -12.18 10.44
C ALA A 193 2.44 -11.30 11.70
N SER A 194 2.01 -10.04 11.63
CA SER A 194 1.95 -9.14 12.79
C SER A 194 0.98 -9.62 13.88
N ALA A 195 -0.16 -10.20 13.47
CA ALA A 195 -1.11 -10.80 14.42
C ALA A 195 -0.50 -12.02 15.12
N TRP A 196 0.27 -12.87 14.40
CA TRP A 196 1.00 -13.98 14.97
C TRP A 196 2.11 -13.51 15.93
N GLU A 197 2.85 -12.47 15.60
CA GLU A 197 3.86 -11.87 16.47
C GLU A 197 3.23 -11.40 17.79
N THR A 198 2.11 -10.69 17.72
CA THR A 198 1.40 -10.20 18.91
C THR A 198 0.85 -11.36 19.76
N TRP A 199 0.28 -12.40 19.12
CA TRP A 199 -0.20 -13.58 19.80
C TRP A 199 0.93 -14.32 20.53
N ALA A 200 2.09 -14.47 19.89
CA ALA A 200 3.27 -15.10 20.47
C ALA A 200 3.84 -14.29 21.65
N GLU A 201 3.92 -12.96 21.49
CA GLU A 201 4.37 -12.05 22.56
C GLU A 201 3.52 -12.21 23.81
N ILE A 202 2.20 -12.16 23.66
CA ILE A 202 1.25 -12.39 24.79
C ILE A 202 1.48 -13.76 25.43
N GLY A 203 1.69 -14.80 24.64
CA GLY A 203 1.88 -16.15 25.16
C GLY A 203 3.21 -16.32 25.93
N VAL A 204 4.29 -15.67 25.45
CA VAL A 204 5.60 -15.64 26.13
C VAL A 204 5.49 -14.85 27.44
N GLU A 205 4.84 -13.67 27.42
CA GLU A 205 4.57 -12.86 28.62
C GLU A 205 3.79 -13.64 29.70
N GLN A 206 2.89 -14.53 29.29
CA GLN A 206 2.10 -15.37 30.19
C GLN A 206 2.83 -16.63 30.69
N GLY A 207 4.10 -16.83 30.33
CA GLY A 207 4.86 -18.02 30.72
C GLY A 207 4.42 -19.32 30.01
N ARG A 208 3.62 -19.23 28.94
CA ARG A 208 3.14 -20.41 28.16
C ARG A 208 4.10 -20.83 27.06
N ALA A 209 5.35 -20.44 27.17
CA ALA A 209 6.39 -20.58 26.15
C ALA A 209 6.48 -22.01 25.56
N GLY A 210 6.50 -23.02 26.42
CA GLY A 210 6.64 -24.42 25.97
C GLY A 210 5.56 -24.88 24.99
N ALA A 211 4.32 -24.38 25.16
CA ALA A 211 3.21 -24.72 24.28
C ALA A 211 3.25 -23.95 22.94
N LEU A 212 4.01 -22.85 22.86
CA LEU A 212 4.12 -22.01 21.67
C LEU A 212 5.22 -22.49 20.71
N ILE A 213 6.23 -23.20 21.18
CA ILE A 213 7.43 -23.56 20.41
C ILE A 213 7.08 -24.27 19.09
N PRO A 214 6.21 -25.32 19.04
CA PRO A 214 5.92 -25.98 17.78
C PRO A 214 5.29 -25.05 16.73
N GLU A 215 4.35 -24.21 17.17
CA GLU A 215 3.68 -23.25 16.28
C GLU A 215 4.64 -22.14 15.83
N LEU A 216 5.49 -21.62 16.73
CA LEU A 216 6.50 -20.61 16.39
C LEU A 216 7.54 -21.16 15.41
N THR A 217 7.96 -22.43 15.57
CA THR A 217 8.87 -23.08 14.60
C THR A 217 8.23 -23.11 13.22
N ARG A 218 6.99 -23.57 13.10
CA ARG A 218 6.25 -23.57 11.83
C ARG A 218 6.11 -22.14 11.25
N LEU A 219 5.80 -21.14 12.09
CA LEU A 219 5.64 -19.76 11.67
C LEU A 219 6.96 -19.13 11.19
N THR A 220 8.10 -19.49 11.77
CA THR A 220 9.41 -18.99 11.31
C THR A 220 9.81 -19.57 9.96
N GLU A 221 9.31 -20.76 9.61
CA GLU A 221 9.43 -21.34 8.26
C GLU A 221 8.49 -20.66 7.25
N GLU A 222 7.23 -20.39 7.66
CA GLU A 222 6.24 -19.72 6.81
C GLU A 222 6.58 -18.24 6.57
N PHE A 223 7.18 -17.56 7.55
CA PHE A 223 7.55 -16.15 7.49
C PHE A 223 9.06 -15.94 7.77
N PRO A 224 9.96 -16.40 6.90
CA PRO A 224 11.40 -16.42 7.18
C PRO A 224 12.04 -15.07 7.42
N LEU A 225 11.43 -14.00 6.90
CA LEU A 225 11.93 -12.63 7.03
C LEU A 225 11.37 -11.86 8.26
N ARG A 226 10.53 -12.52 9.06
CA ARG A 226 9.92 -11.91 10.24
C ARG A 226 10.78 -12.12 11.48
N GLU A 227 11.64 -11.12 11.76
CA GLU A 227 12.50 -11.12 12.94
C GLU A 227 11.72 -11.24 14.26
N GLY A 228 10.53 -10.64 14.33
CA GLY A 228 9.68 -10.69 15.51
C GLY A 228 9.30 -12.11 15.90
N LEU A 229 8.90 -12.96 14.93
CA LEU A 229 8.56 -14.36 15.19
C LEU A 229 9.79 -15.16 15.65
N ARG A 230 10.95 -14.97 15.03
CA ARG A 230 12.21 -15.61 15.45
C ARG A 230 12.61 -15.16 16.85
N THR A 231 12.43 -13.87 17.17
CA THR A 231 12.69 -13.34 18.52
C THR A 231 11.78 -14.00 19.56
N GLN A 232 10.49 -14.15 19.26
CA GLN A 232 9.56 -14.85 20.17
C GLN A 232 9.91 -16.33 20.32
N LEU A 233 10.34 -17.02 19.26
CA LEU A 233 10.82 -18.40 19.34
C LEU A 233 12.05 -18.52 20.24
N MET A 234 13.04 -17.61 20.11
CA MET A 234 14.22 -17.56 20.97
C MET A 234 13.84 -17.39 22.44
N LEU A 235 12.93 -16.45 22.74
CA LEU A 235 12.46 -16.20 24.11
C LEU A 235 11.67 -17.38 24.66
N ALA A 236 10.83 -18.02 23.85
CA ALA A 236 10.06 -19.19 24.22
C ALA A 236 10.96 -20.40 24.54
N LEU A 237 11.98 -20.66 23.72
CA LEU A 237 12.97 -21.71 23.94
C LEU A 237 13.78 -21.45 25.22
N HIS A 238 14.19 -20.19 25.46
CA HIS A 238 14.90 -19.81 26.67
C HIS A 238 14.07 -20.02 27.94
N GLN A 239 12.80 -19.58 27.94
CA GLN A 239 11.88 -19.82 29.07
C GLN A 239 11.64 -21.32 29.32
N ALA A 240 11.67 -22.15 28.27
CA ALA A 240 11.55 -23.61 28.37
C ALA A 240 12.86 -24.30 28.81
N GLY A 241 13.93 -23.54 29.14
CA GLY A 241 15.24 -24.08 29.51
C GLY A 241 16.07 -24.62 28.34
N ARG A 242 15.64 -24.38 27.09
CA ARG A 242 16.29 -24.86 25.86
C ARG A 242 17.24 -23.78 25.27
N GLN A 243 18.15 -23.27 26.15
CA GLN A 243 19.02 -22.15 25.82
C GLN A 243 19.89 -22.38 24.58
N ALA A 244 20.44 -23.60 24.42
CA ALA A 244 21.28 -23.93 23.26
C ALA A 244 20.52 -23.80 21.93
N GLU A 245 19.27 -24.19 21.90
CA GLU A 245 18.40 -24.09 20.73
C GLU A 245 17.99 -22.63 20.46
N ALA A 246 17.72 -21.86 21.52
CA ALA A 246 17.47 -20.42 21.36
C ALA A 246 18.65 -19.68 20.70
N LEU A 247 19.88 -20.03 21.11
CA LEU A 247 21.10 -19.48 20.49
C LEU A 247 21.35 -20.01 19.08
N ALA A 248 20.90 -21.23 18.74
CA ALA A 248 20.94 -21.75 17.37
C ALA A 248 20.01 -20.94 16.46
N VAL A 249 18.78 -20.68 16.88
CA VAL A 249 17.82 -19.83 16.12
C VAL A 249 18.41 -18.44 15.80
N PHE A 250 19.15 -17.84 16.73
CA PHE A 250 19.82 -16.56 16.47
C PHE A 250 20.91 -16.69 15.40
N ARG A 251 21.75 -17.74 15.49
CA ARG A 251 22.84 -17.95 14.52
C ARG A 251 22.29 -18.16 13.11
N ASP A 252 21.29 -19.03 12.98
CA ASP A 252 20.63 -19.33 11.71
C ASP A 252 19.95 -18.08 11.13
N ALA A 253 19.29 -17.27 11.99
CA ALA A 253 18.71 -16.00 11.57
C ALA A 253 19.78 -15.02 11.09
N ARG A 254 20.89 -14.88 11.83
CA ARG A 254 21.98 -13.96 11.50
C ARG A 254 22.63 -14.34 10.17
N GLU A 255 22.92 -15.62 9.96
CA GLU A 255 23.46 -16.14 8.71
C GLU A 255 22.51 -15.83 7.55
N HIS A 256 21.22 -16.13 7.69
CA HIS A 256 20.22 -15.83 6.67
C HIS A 256 20.13 -14.34 6.33
N PHE A 257 20.12 -13.44 7.33
CA PHE A 257 20.05 -12.00 7.07
C PHE A 257 21.33 -11.43 6.46
N LEU A 258 22.50 -11.95 6.83
CA LEU A 258 23.76 -11.57 6.21
C LEU A 258 23.83 -12.02 4.75
N ASP A 259 23.41 -13.25 4.45
CA ASP A 259 23.46 -13.81 3.10
C ASP A 259 22.46 -13.15 2.16
N GLU A 260 21.22 -12.93 2.61
CA GLU A 260 20.15 -12.37 1.78
C GLU A 260 20.21 -10.84 1.67
N PHE A 261 20.64 -10.14 2.72
CA PHE A 261 20.51 -8.68 2.84
C PHE A 261 21.83 -7.97 3.14
N GLY A 262 22.89 -8.69 3.48
CA GLY A 262 24.16 -8.09 3.93
C GLY A 262 24.00 -7.29 5.23
N ALA A 263 23.01 -7.61 6.07
CA ALA A 263 22.67 -6.85 7.27
C ALA A 263 22.58 -7.75 8.51
N GLU A 264 23.04 -7.24 9.65
CA GLU A 264 22.86 -7.92 10.93
C GLU A 264 21.37 -7.88 11.33
N PRO A 265 20.89 -8.87 12.14
CA PRO A 265 19.55 -8.84 12.74
C PRO A 265 19.28 -7.53 13.50
N GLY A 266 18.02 -7.11 13.55
CA GLY A 266 17.60 -5.90 14.22
C GLY A 266 17.84 -5.91 15.73
N GLU A 267 17.81 -4.73 16.35
CA GLU A 267 18.19 -4.53 17.76
C GLU A 267 17.36 -5.37 18.74
N ARG A 268 16.06 -5.57 18.47
CA ARG A 268 15.19 -6.41 19.34
C ARG A 268 15.67 -7.86 19.41
N MET A 269 16.11 -8.44 18.29
CA MET A 269 16.63 -9.80 18.24
C MET A 269 18.02 -9.89 18.89
N GLN A 270 18.87 -8.89 18.67
CA GLN A 270 20.17 -8.81 19.33
C GLN A 270 20.05 -8.66 20.85
N GLU A 271 19.07 -7.86 21.33
CA GLU A 271 18.81 -7.72 22.76
C GLU A 271 18.30 -9.03 23.37
N ALA A 272 17.37 -9.73 22.69
CA ALA A 272 16.94 -11.06 23.13
C ALA A 272 18.13 -12.03 23.22
N HIS A 273 19.03 -12.01 22.23
CA HIS A 273 20.24 -12.82 22.25
C HIS A 273 21.16 -12.48 23.44
N ARG A 274 21.44 -11.17 23.72
CA ARG A 274 22.24 -10.75 24.88
C ARG A 274 21.64 -11.22 26.21
N ARG A 275 20.31 -11.13 26.36
CA ARG A 275 19.59 -11.58 27.56
C ARG A 275 19.68 -13.10 27.76
N ILE A 276 19.55 -13.85 26.67
CA ILE A 276 19.70 -15.31 26.69
C ILE A 276 21.11 -15.71 27.11
N LEU A 277 22.14 -15.02 26.60
CA LEU A 277 23.54 -15.26 26.99
C LEU A 277 23.79 -14.98 28.49
N ARG A 278 23.15 -13.95 29.05
CA ARG A 278 23.26 -13.61 30.48
C ARG A 278 22.36 -14.47 31.38
N ASN A 279 21.57 -15.36 30.78
CA ASN A 279 20.57 -16.15 31.47
C ASN A 279 19.58 -15.31 32.30
N GLU A 280 19.26 -14.09 31.80
CA GLU A 280 18.31 -13.18 32.43
C GLU A 280 16.88 -13.70 32.17
N PRO A 281 16.01 -13.77 33.21
CA PRO A 281 14.63 -14.15 33.01
C PRO A 281 13.93 -13.17 32.06
N ALA A 282 12.94 -13.67 31.31
CA ALA A 282 12.10 -12.79 30.46
C ALA A 282 11.51 -11.67 31.34
N PRO A 283 11.43 -10.40 30.82
CA PRO A 283 10.80 -9.35 31.61
C PRO A 283 9.37 -9.74 31.92
N LEU A 284 9.06 -9.84 33.20
CA LEU A 284 7.67 -9.70 33.60
C LEU A 284 7.25 -8.27 33.23
N PRO A 285 6.07 -8.05 32.68
CA PRO A 285 5.61 -6.70 32.39
C PRO A 285 5.67 -5.90 33.68
N ASP A 286 6.46 -4.83 33.68
CA ASP A 286 6.44 -3.86 34.76
C ASP A 286 4.98 -3.41 34.97
N PRO A 287 4.50 -3.34 36.21
CA PRO A 287 3.23 -2.71 36.48
C PRO A 287 3.37 -1.22 36.15
N THR A 288 3.13 -0.87 34.91
CA THR A 288 3.09 0.52 34.46
C THR A 288 2.04 1.28 35.29
N PRO A 289 2.37 2.45 35.86
CA PRO A 289 1.39 3.24 36.58
C PRO A 289 0.21 3.57 35.69
N VAL A 290 -0.98 3.28 36.19
CA VAL A 290 -2.25 3.51 35.53
C VAL A 290 -2.38 4.97 35.14
N SER A 291 -2.03 5.31 33.91
CA SER A 291 -2.49 6.55 33.29
C SER A 291 -3.99 6.42 32.99
N PRO A 292 -4.80 7.48 33.20
CA PRO A 292 -6.24 7.41 32.96
C PRO A 292 -6.51 6.96 31.52
N PRO A 293 -7.59 6.19 31.28
CA PRO A 293 -7.87 5.56 29.98
C PRO A 293 -7.90 6.63 28.89
N PRO A 294 -7.12 6.46 27.81
CA PRO A 294 -7.28 7.32 26.64
C PRO A 294 -8.68 7.09 26.08
N ALA A 295 -9.34 8.17 25.76
CA ALA A 295 -10.64 8.17 25.10
C ALA A 295 -10.64 7.19 23.92
N VAL A 296 -11.75 6.45 23.74
CA VAL A 296 -12.00 5.43 22.74
C VAL A 296 -11.35 5.82 21.41
N PRO A 297 -10.39 5.03 20.87
CA PRO A 297 -9.80 5.36 19.58
C PRO A 297 -10.86 5.22 18.50
N ALA A 298 -11.08 6.32 17.79
CA ALA A 298 -11.74 6.29 16.49
C ALA A 298 -11.05 5.26 15.56
N PRO A 299 -11.76 4.67 14.58
CA PRO A 299 -11.26 3.58 13.75
C PRO A 299 -9.86 3.86 13.23
N ALA A 300 -8.98 2.88 13.38
CA ALA A 300 -7.57 3.00 13.06
C ALA A 300 -7.37 3.60 11.67
N ALA A 301 -6.83 4.82 11.66
CA ALA A 301 -6.41 5.46 10.43
C ALA A 301 -5.36 4.58 9.73
N PRO A 302 -5.39 4.47 8.40
CA PRO A 302 -4.44 3.65 7.67
C PRO A 302 -3.02 4.08 8.04
N LEU A 303 -2.20 3.10 8.43
CA LEU A 303 -0.81 3.34 8.81
C LEU A 303 -0.09 4.05 7.65
N LEU A 304 0.37 5.27 7.87
CA LEU A 304 1.09 6.12 6.92
C LEU A 304 2.54 5.64 6.66
N HIS A 305 2.84 4.39 6.94
CA HIS A 305 4.14 3.81 6.68
C HIS A 305 4.01 2.68 5.67
N PRO A 306 4.04 2.97 4.36
CA PRO A 306 4.57 1.97 3.46
C PRO A 306 6.06 1.82 3.82
N PRO A 307 6.59 0.60 3.81
CA PRO A 307 8.02 0.41 3.93
C PRO A 307 8.70 1.34 2.93
N LYS A 308 9.73 2.10 3.36
CA LYS A 308 10.58 2.86 2.41
C LYS A 308 10.81 1.93 1.24
N PRO A 309 10.42 2.26 0.01
CA PRO A 309 10.74 1.40 -1.10
C PRO A 309 12.25 1.22 -1.00
N ARG A 310 12.68 0.00 -0.67
CA ARG A 310 14.07 -0.35 -0.90
C ARG A 310 14.32 0.16 -2.29
N ARG A 311 15.38 0.92 -2.49
CA ARG A 311 15.92 1.25 -3.79
C ARG A 311 16.08 -0.08 -4.54
N GLN A 312 14.98 -0.61 -5.08
CA GLN A 312 15.04 -1.64 -6.10
C GLN A 312 15.45 -0.89 -7.37
N ILE A 313 16.71 -0.47 -7.34
CA ILE A 313 17.44 -0.30 -8.57
C ILE A 313 17.47 -1.72 -9.12
N SER A 314 16.55 -2.00 -10.05
CA SER A 314 16.62 -3.29 -10.75
C SER A 314 18.01 -3.33 -11.37
N ALA A 315 18.88 -4.21 -10.87
CA ALA A 315 20.21 -4.36 -11.45
C ALA A 315 20.10 -4.55 -12.97
N ALA A 316 19.07 -5.25 -13.43
CA ALA A 316 18.73 -5.40 -14.84
C ALA A 316 18.44 -4.05 -15.52
N GLU A 317 17.76 -3.10 -14.88
CA GLU A 317 17.44 -1.79 -15.45
C GLU A 317 18.68 -0.89 -15.55
N VAL A 318 19.58 -0.96 -14.56
CA VAL A 318 20.90 -0.28 -14.60
C VAL A 318 21.81 -0.90 -15.67
N ILE A 319 21.88 -2.21 -15.72
CA ILE A 319 22.64 -2.94 -16.73
C ILE A 319 22.10 -2.60 -18.12
N PHE A 320 20.79 -2.59 -18.31
CA PHE A 320 20.16 -2.23 -19.56
C PHE A 320 20.43 -0.76 -19.95
N ALA A 321 20.35 0.18 -19.01
CA ALA A 321 20.66 1.60 -19.24
C ALA A 321 22.11 1.83 -19.70
N LEU A 322 23.06 1.05 -19.16
CA LEU A 322 24.49 1.14 -19.49
C LEU A 322 24.86 0.37 -20.75
N LEU A 323 24.32 -0.85 -20.94
CA LEU A 323 24.72 -1.74 -22.02
C LEU A 323 23.95 -1.51 -23.32
N ALA A 324 22.69 -1.04 -23.28
CA ALA A 324 21.91 -0.84 -24.50
C ALA A 324 22.59 0.11 -25.50
N PRO A 325 23.17 1.27 -25.10
CA PRO A 325 23.90 2.14 -26.02
C PRO A 325 25.16 1.49 -26.61
N ILE A 326 25.85 0.64 -25.83
CA ILE A 326 27.11 -0.01 -26.22
C ILE A 326 26.86 -1.22 -27.12
N ALA A 327 25.91 -2.09 -26.74
CA ALA A 327 25.59 -3.33 -27.44
C ALA A 327 24.99 -3.12 -28.84
N THR A 328 24.39 -1.96 -29.09
CA THR A 328 23.79 -1.60 -30.37
C THR A 328 24.71 -0.80 -31.28
N CYS A 329 26.02 -0.86 -31.07
CA CYS A 329 27.03 -0.18 -31.89
C CYS A 329 26.68 1.30 -32.14
N LEU A 330 26.34 2.03 -31.08
CA LEU A 330 26.05 3.46 -31.11
C LEU A 330 24.67 3.88 -31.72
N VAL A 331 23.94 2.95 -32.34
CA VAL A 331 22.62 3.25 -32.96
C VAL A 331 21.49 3.25 -31.93
N GLY A 332 21.62 2.52 -30.82
CA GLY A 332 20.53 2.26 -29.87
C GLY A 332 20.50 3.15 -28.63
N SER A 333 21.16 4.29 -28.64
CA SER A 333 21.22 5.20 -27.48
C SER A 333 19.85 5.67 -26.97
N TRP A 334 18.82 5.63 -27.79
CA TRP A 334 17.44 5.99 -27.47
C TRP A 334 16.54 4.82 -27.02
N PHE A 335 16.96 3.55 -27.21
CA PHE A 335 16.16 2.37 -26.86
C PHE A 335 15.79 2.32 -25.38
N TYR A 336 16.70 2.70 -24.49
CA TYR A 336 16.43 2.72 -23.06
C TYR A 336 15.27 3.66 -22.71
N PHE A 337 15.24 4.86 -23.30
CA PHE A 337 14.20 5.85 -23.04
C PHE A 337 12.87 5.45 -23.67
N ALA A 338 12.88 4.83 -24.87
CA ALA A 338 11.69 4.28 -25.49
C ALA A 338 11.08 3.16 -24.63
N TYR A 339 11.92 2.22 -24.18
CA TYR A 339 11.52 1.16 -23.25
C TYR A 339 10.95 1.73 -21.93
N THR A 340 11.62 2.71 -21.35
CA THR A 340 11.18 3.36 -20.10
C THR A 340 9.87 4.11 -20.31
N GLY A 341 9.70 4.80 -21.44
CA GLY A 341 8.47 5.47 -21.84
C GLY A 341 7.30 4.52 -21.96
N PHE A 342 7.50 3.39 -22.63
CA PHE A 342 6.51 2.34 -22.78
C PHE A 342 6.16 1.69 -21.43
N ARG A 343 7.16 1.22 -20.69
CA ARG A 343 6.96 0.56 -19.38
C ARG A 343 6.31 1.44 -18.33
N ARG A 344 6.70 2.74 -18.28
CA ARG A 344 6.20 3.69 -17.29
C ARG A 344 5.02 4.53 -17.78
N ARG A 345 4.57 4.33 -19.01
CA ARG A 345 3.46 5.07 -19.68
C ARG A 345 3.59 6.60 -19.50
N GLN A 346 4.80 7.14 -19.64
CA GLN A 346 5.06 8.57 -19.46
C GLN A 346 5.51 9.22 -20.77
N ALA A 347 4.68 10.11 -21.32
CA ALA A 347 4.94 10.80 -22.58
C ALA A 347 6.30 11.53 -22.64
N ARG A 348 6.80 12.04 -21.50
CA ARG A 348 8.11 12.73 -21.43
C ARG A 348 9.29 11.90 -21.93
N TYR A 349 9.29 10.58 -21.69
CA TYR A 349 10.37 9.71 -22.16
C TYR A 349 10.31 9.48 -23.67
N PHE A 350 9.13 9.54 -24.29
CA PHE A 350 9.01 9.53 -25.74
C PHE A 350 9.55 10.81 -26.37
N PHE A 351 9.36 11.98 -25.74
CA PHE A 351 9.99 13.22 -26.19
C PHE A 351 11.51 13.18 -26.06
N ILE A 352 12.05 12.61 -24.99
CA ILE A 352 13.49 12.38 -24.82
C ILE A 352 14.00 11.43 -25.91
N THR A 353 13.29 10.33 -26.17
CA THR A 353 13.59 9.40 -27.27
C THR A 353 13.64 10.13 -28.61
N ALA A 354 12.61 10.90 -28.94
CA ALA A 354 12.55 11.68 -30.17
C ALA A 354 13.73 12.68 -30.29
N GLY A 355 14.11 13.34 -29.17
CA GLY A 355 15.27 14.21 -29.11
C GLY A 355 16.58 13.48 -29.48
N TYR A 356 16.84 12.32 -28.85
CA TYR A 356 18.03 11.52 -29.16
C TYR A 356 18.04 11.00 -30.61
N VAL A 357 16.89 10.55 -31.14
CA VAL A 357 16.76 10.15 -32.54
C VAL A 357 17.05 11.30 -33.49
N SER A 358 16.52 12.50 -33.20
CA SER A 358 16.76 13.69 -34.03
C SER A 358 18.23 14.09 -34.06
N VAL A 359 18.90 14.10 -32.89
CA VAL A 359 20.35 14.42 -32.84
C VAL A 359 21.18 13.36 -33.56
N TRP A 360 20.80 12.08 -33.45
CA TRP A 360 21.45 11.01 -34.17
C TRP A 360 21.30 11.16 -35.70
N LEU A 361 20.08 11.47 -36.18
CA LEU A 361 19.83 11.72 -37.61
C LEU A 361 20.64 12.92 -38.13
N VAL A 362 20.76 13.99 -37.35
CA VAL A 362 21.61 15.13 -37.70
C VAL A 362 23.08 14.72 -37.77
N GLY A 363 23.56 13.90 -36.83
CA GLY A 363 24.92 13.36 -36.86
C GLY A 363 25.19 12.53 -38.12
N VAL A 364 24.27 11.66 -38.49
CA VAL A 364 24.33 10.86 -39.74
C VAL A 364 24.31 11.78 -40.97
N LEU A 365 23.42 12.79 -40.99
CA LEU A 365 23.33 13.74 -42.09
C LEU A 365 24.64 14.53 -42.27
N LEU A 366 25.23 15.05 -41.19
CA LEU A 366 26.53 15.75 -41.24
C LEU A 366 27.66 14.84 -41.69
N PHE A 367 27.62 13.56 -41.30
CA PHE A 367 28.57 12.56 -41.75
C PHE A 367 28.44 12.27 -43.25
N THR A 368 27.19 12.20 -43.79
CA THR A 368 26.95 11.89 -45.20
C THR A 368 27.07 13.10 -46.15
N LEU A 369 26.86 14.33 -45.64
CA LEU A 369 27.00 15.54 -46.42
C LEU A 369 28.49 15.99 -46.59
N GLY A 370 29.39 15.42 -45.82
CA GLY A 370 30.81 15.61 -46.05
C GLY A 370 31.21 14.96 -47.39
N ASP A 371 31.84 15.70 -48.25
CA ASP A 371 32.19 15.32 -49.64
C ASP A 371 33.00 14.01 -49.63
N PRO A 372 32.58 12.94 -50.33
CA PRO A 372 33.35 11.68 -50.42
C PRO A 372 34.53 11.75 -51.39
N GLY A 373 34.82 12.91 -51.93
CA GLY A 373 35.80 13.09 -52.98
C GLY A 373 37.17 13.51 -52.52
N THR A 374 37.87 12.77 -51.71
CA THR A 374 39.35 12.75 -51.61
C THR A 374 39.74 11.96 -50.34
N LEU A 375 39.68 10.64 -50.44
CA LEU A 375 40.31 9.77 -49.41
C LEU A 375 41.85 9.74 -49.51
N ASP A 376 42.46 10.57 -50.36
CA ASP A 376 43.90 10.48 -50.64
C ASP A 376 44.77 11.41 -49.75
N ASP A 377 44.16 12.38 -49.03
CA ASP A 377 44.92 13.35 -48.20
C ASP A 377 44.64 13.33 -46.70
N GLY A 378 43.90 12.37 -46.17
CA GLY A 378 43.75 12.20 -44.71
C GLY A 378 42.98 13.30 -43.96
N ASP A 379 42.56 14.37 -44.63
CA ASP A 379 41.84 15.50 -44.04
C ASP A 379 40.30 15.27 -44.11
N THR A 380 39.74 14.80 -43.01
CA THR A 380 38.27 14.83 -42.83
C THR A 380 37.78 16.26 -42.89
N THR A 381 36.77 16.57 -43.74
CA THR A 381 36.15 17.88 -43.72
C THR A 381 35.61 18.19 -42.30
N THR A 382 35.66 19.46 -41.87
CA THR A 382 35.17 19.89 -40.54
C THR A 382 33.73 19.42 -40.29
N VAL A 383 32.90 19.32 -41.31
CA VAL A 383 31.52 18.83 -41.25
C VAL A 383 31.48 17.35 -40.93
N GLN A 384 32.29 16.51 -41.59
CA GLN A 384 32.40 15.08 -41.35
C GLN A 384 32.93 14.78 -39.95
N GLY A 385 33.98 15.50 -39.52
CA GLY A 385 34.55 15.42 -38.20
C GLY A 385 33.53 15.74 -37.11
N THR A 386 32.69 16.76 -37.32
CA THR A 386 31.61 17.11 -36.40
C THR A 386 30.54 15.99 -36.32
N GLY A 387 30.17 15.39 -37.46
CA GLY A 387 29.25 14.26 -37.51
C GLY A 387 29.76 13.05 -36.72
N ILE A 388 31.04 12.71 -36.88
CA ILE A 388 31.69 11.63 -36.13
C ILE A 388 31.67 11.89 -34.63
N ILE A 389 32.03 13.10 -34.19
CA ILE A 389 32.03 13.50 -32.77
C ILE A 389 30.66 13.35 -32.16
N VAL A 390 29.60 13.83 -32.86
CA VAL A 390 28.21 13.70 -32.42
C VAL A 390 27.83 12.24 -32.26
N LEU A 391 28.12 11.39 -33.24
CA LEU A 391 27.76 9.97 -33.21
C LEU A 391 28.49 9.19 -32.10
N PHE A 392 29.71 9.56 -31.74
CA PHE A 392 30.47 8.91 -30.65
C PHE A 392 30.10 9.43 -29.26
N LEU A 393 29.82 10.73 -29.08
CA LEU A 393 29.51 11.30 -27.77
C LEU A 393 28.05 11.08 -27.37
N LEU A 394 27.12 11.03 -28.32
CA LEU A 394 25.68 10.89 -28.04
C LEU A 394 25.34 9.65 -27.21
N PRO A 395 25.88 8.43 -27.47
CA PRO A 395 25.64 7.25 -26.66
C PRO A 395 26.15 7.35 -25.23
N LEU A 396 27.28 8.01 -25.03
CA LEU A 396 27.86 8.24 -23.70
C LEU A 396 26.94 9.14 -22.86
N PHE A 397 26.44 10.24 -23.47
CA PHE A 397 25.45 11.11 -22.81
C PHE A 397 24.14 10.39 -22.56
N ALA A 398 23.66 9.55 -23.50
CA ALA A 398 22.45 8.79 -23.32
C ALA A 398 22.60 7.74 -22.21
N ALA A 399 23.75 7.07 -22.10
CA ALA A 399 24.05 6.11 -21.02
C ALA A 399 24.09 6.81 -19.65
N ALA A 400 24.77 7.95 -19.55
CA ALA A 400 24.84 8.74 -18.32
C ALA A 400 23.44 9.25 -17.91
N HIS A 401 22.67 9.78 -18.85
CA HIS A 401 21.31 10.25 -18.63
C HIS A 401 20.37 9.07 -18.24
N GLY A 402 20.48 7.92 -18.91
CA GLY A 402 19.73 6.71 -18.58
C GLY A 402 20.05 6.20 -17.18
N LEU A 403 21.31 6.22 -16.77
CA LEU A 403 21.72 5.87 -15.41
C LEU A 403 21.10 6.81 -14.37
N VAL A 404 21.16 8.12 -14.60
CA VAL A 404 20.51 9.11 -13.74
C VAL A 404 19.01 8.84 -13.63
N VAL A 405 18.33 8.59 -14.74
CA VAL A 405 16.88 8.25 -14.74
C VAL A 405 16.61 6.96 -13.97
N ALA A 406 17.44 5.92 -14.13
CA ALA A 406 17.29 4.67 -13.40
C ALA A 406 17.45 4.86 -11.88
N LEU A 407 18.41 5.69 -11.46
CA LEU A 407 18.71 5.94 -10.05
C LEU A 407 17.66 6.83 -9.34
N TYR A 408 17.15 7.87 -10.01
CA TYR A 408 16.25 8.86 -9.39
C TYR A 408 14.75 8.59 -9.61
N ALA A 409 14.38 7.72 -10.54
CA ALA A 409 12.96 7.44 -10.81
C ALA A 409 12.21 6.82 -9.63
N GLY A 410 12.90 6.04 -8.79
CA GLY A 410 12.32 5.44 -7.58
C GLY A 410 11.91 6.47 -6.53
N GLU A 411 12.74 7.52 -6.34
CA GLU A 411 12.47 8.57 -5.35
C GLU A 411 11.26 9.44 -5.74
N PHE A 412 11.11 9.74 -7.02
CA PHE A 412 9.97 10.54 -7.52
C PHE A 412 8.64 9.80 -7.36
N TYR A 413 8.63 8.50 -7.67
CA TYR A 413 7.43 7.65 -7.50
C TYR A 413 7.06 7.52 -6.03
N TYR A 414 8.04 7.32 -5.16
CA TYR A 414 7.87 7.26 -3.71
C TYR A 414 7.21 8.53 -3.16
N LYS A 415 7.80 9.70 -3.43
CA LYS A 415 7.25 10.99 -2.97
C LYS A 415 5.81 11.23 -3.45
N ARG A 416 5.50 10.83 -4.69
CA ARG A 416 4.13 10.94 -5.23
C ARG A 416 3.15 10.06 -4.47
N THR A 417 3.52 8.81 -4.19
CA THR A 417 2.67 7.86 -3.46
C THR A 417 2.44 8.34 -2.02
N MET A 418 3.50 8.84 -1.36
CA MET A 418 3.40 9.39 -0.01
C MET A 418 2.45 10.59 0.06
N ARG A 419 2.56 11.52 -0.89
CA ARG A 419 1.66 12.68 -0.99
C ARG A 419 0.19 12.27 -1.15
N GLU A 420 -0.07 11.28 -1.99
CA GLU A 420 -1.44 10.81 -2.21
C GLU A 420 -2.02 10.16 -0.95
N GLN A 421 -1.25 9.31 -0.28
CA GLN A 421 -1.66 8.69 0.98
C GLN A 421 -1.88 9.72 2.09
N ALA A 422 -0.97 10.70 2.21
CA ALA A 422 -1.10 11.77 3.19
C ALA A 422 -2.34 12.65 2.94
N ARG A 423 -2.67 12.93 1.67
CA ARG A 423 -3.91 13.64 1.30
C ARG A 423 -5.16 12.87 1.69
N GLN A 424 -5.18 11.58 1.41
CA GLN A 424 -6.30 10.73 1.83
C GLN A 424 -6.42 10.71 3.36
N PHE A 425 -5.30 10.65 4.07
CA PHE A 425 -5.31 10.69 5.53
C PHE A 425 -5.87 12.02 6.08
N ILE A 426 -5.52 13.16 5.48
CA ILE A 426 -6.11 14.47 5.85
C ILE A 426 -7.64 14.45 5.70
N LEU A 427 -8.16 13.83 4.63
CA LEU A 427 -9.60 13.76 4.39
C LEU A 427 -10.35 12.89 5.41
N PHE A 428 -9.72 11.80 5.86
CA PHE A 428 -10.36 10.84 6.77
C PHE A 428 -10.15 11.13 8.26
N ALA A 429 -9.03 11.73 8.64
CA ALA A 429 -8.65 11.96 10.02
C ALA A 429 -7.89 13.30 10.17
N PRO A 430 -8.53 14.46 9.95
CA PRO A 430 -7.88 15.77 9.97
C PRO A 430 -7.23 16.10 11.32
N ASP A 431 -7.82 15.69 12.44
CA ASP A 431 -7.28 15.92 13.78
C ASP A 431 -5.94 15.18 13.97
N ARG A 432 -5.90 13.91 13.56
CA ARG A 432 -4.68 13.10 13.58
C ARG A 432 -3.63 13.62 12.59
N ALA A 433 -4.04 14.13 11.43
CA ALA A 433 -3.13 14.72 10.44
C ALA A 433 -2.39 15.93 11.03
N ARG A 434 -3.06 16.74 11.86
CA ARG A 434 -2.43 17.84 12.62
C ARG A 434 -1.47 17.32 13.69
N GLU A 435 -1.87 16.32 14.47
CA GLU A 435 -1.05 15.72 15.53
C GLU A 435 0.28 15.16 15.00
N VAL A 436 0.22 14.43 13.88
CA VAL A 436 1.42 13.85 13.25
C VAL A 436 2.20 14.83 12.36
N GLY A 437 1.70 16.05 12.20
CA GLY A 437 2.39 17.13 11.48
C GLY A 437 2.45 16.96 9.97
N ILE A 438 1.40 16.42 9.32
CA ILE A 438 1.35 16.36 7.86
C ILE A 438 1.34 17.77 7.27
N GLY A 439 2.19 18.01 6.26
CA GLY A 439 2.35 19.32 5.65
C GLY A 439 3.15 20.33 6.49
N ARG A 440 3.77 19.88 7.59
CA ARG A 440 4.52 20.72 8.52
C ARG A 440 6.03 20.43 8.48
N PRO A 441 6.76 20.85 7.43
CA PRO A 441 8.21 20.63 7.33
C PRO A 441 9.03 21.38 8.41
N ASP A 442 8.43 22.33 9.09
CA ASP A 442 9.01 23.12 10.21
C ASP A 442 9.12 22.33 11.52
N LEU A 443 8.41 21.23 11.67
CA LEU A 443 8.45 20.44 12.90
C LEU A 443 9.68 19.51 12.94
N PRO A 444 10.58 19.64 13.94
CA PRO A 444 11.86 18.92 13.97
C PRO A 444 11.74 17.43 14.28
N LEU A 445 10.63 16.96 14.85
CA LEU A 445 10.40 15.58 15.28
C LEU A 445 9.24 14.92 14.51
N ARG A 446 9.13 15.16 13.20
CA ARG A 446 8.12 14.49 12.40
C ARG A 446 8.36 12.99 12.32
N THR A 447 7.36 12.23 12.71
CA THR A 447 7.37 10.76 12.64
C THR A 447 6.89 10.22 11.28
N VAL A 448 6.35 11.09 10.42
CA VAL A 448 5.69 10.72 9.16
C VAL A 448 6.38 11.36 7.97
N ASP A 449 6.69 10.56 6.95
CA ASP A 449 7.10 11.05 5.63
C ASP A 449 5.85 11.26 4.78
N ASP A 450 5.49 12.52 4.54
CA ASP A 450 4.35 12.94 3.72
C ASP A 450 4.71 13.25 2.26
N GLY A 451 5.93 12.88 1.85
CA GLY A 451 6.45 13.15 0.51
C GLY A 451 6.77 14.63 0.25
N GLY A 452 6.91 15.44 1.30
CA GLY A 452 7.16 16.88 1.22
C GLY A 452 5.91 17.68 0.88
N LEU A 453 4.79 17.37 1.52
CA LEU A 453 3.59 18.22 1.51
C LEU A 453 3.82 19.51 2.31
N VAL A 454 3.07 20.54 1.98
CA VAL A 454 3.12 21.88 2.60
C VAL A 454 1.69 22.31 2.92
N ASP A 455 1.40 22.48 4.22
CA ASP A 455 0.07 22.88 4.67
C ASP A 455 -0.06 24.40 4.69
N LEU A 456 -0.98 24.90 3.89
CA LEU A 456 -1.26 26.32 3.77
C LEU A 456 -1.84 26.92 5.05
N ASN A 457 -2.51 26.11 5.88
CA ASN A 457 -3.21 26.60 7.05
C ASN A 457 -2.35 26.71 8.32
N HIS A 458 -1.33 25.87 8.48
CA HIS A 458 -0.60 25.78 9.73
C HIS A 458 0.89 26.17 9.64
N LEU A 459 1.46 26.27 8.43
CA LEU A 459 2.88 26.58 8.25
C LEU A 459 3.15 28.09 8.36
N GLY A 460 4.18 28.50 9.09
CA GLY A 460 4.60 29.92 9.18
C GLY A 460 4.90 30.52 7.82
N GLY A 461 4.72 31.86 7.64
CA GLY A 461 4.95 32.50 6.34
C GLY A 461 6.39 32.36 5.84
N TYR A 462 7.39 32.41 6.71
CA TYR A 462 8.81 32.20 6.37
C TYR A 462 9.09 30.75 5.98
N ASP A 463 8.50 29.81 6.70
CA ASP A 463 8.64 28.38 6.41
C ASP A 463 7.91 28.00 5.13
N LEU A 464 6.76 28.65 4.88
CA LEU A 464 6.02 28.52 3.61
C LEU A 464 6.86 28.99 2.43
N ALA A 465 7.54 30.14 2.55
CA ALA A 465 8.44 30.65 1.52
C ALA A 465 9.60 29.67 1.26
N SER A 466 10.22 29.17 2.33
CA SER A 466 11.33 28.20 2.25
C SER A 466 10.90 26.88 1.59
N ALA A 467 9.74 26.35 1.96
CA ALA A 467 9.24 25.06 1.46
C ALA A 467 8.72 25.10 0.02
N THR A 468 8.18 26.24 -0.42
CA THR A 468 7.55 26.40 -1.75
C THR A 468 8.41 27.15 -2.77
N GLY A 469 9.41 27.91 -2.31
CA GLY A 469 10.19 28.81 -3.14
C GLY A 469 9.43 30.09 -3.56
N LEU A 470 8.31 30.40 -2.89
CA LEU A 470 7.58 31.66 -3.09
C LEU A 470 8.35 32.84 -2.51
N PRO A 471 8.17 34.08 -3.07
CA PRO A 471 8.68 35.28 -2.44
C PRO A 471 8.17 35.43 -1.01
N VAL A 472 9.03 35.82 -0.07
CA VAL A 472 8.69 35.92 1.36
C VAL A 472 7.47 36.81 1.61
N ALA A 473 7.37 37.95 0.92
CA ALA A 473 6.23 38.87 1.01
C ALA A 473 4.91 38.18 0.64
N GLN A 474 4.90 37.42 -0.44
CA GLN A 474 3.73 36.67 -0.92
C GLN A 474 3.37 35.54 0.06
N ALA A 475 4.35 34.79 0.59
CA ALA A 475 4.13 33.74 1.56
C ALA A 475 3.57 34.28 2.88
N LEU A 476 4.01 35.45 3.34
CA LEU A 476 3.45 36.12 4.51
C LEU A 476 2.00 36.56 4.26
N GLU A 477 1.70 37.08 3.07
CA GLU A 477 0.35 37.49 2.68
C GLU A 477 -0.59 36.26 2.62
N ILE A 478 -0.13 35.12 2.06
CA ILE A 478 -0.87 33.85 2.09
C ILE A 478 -1.11 33.44 3.54
N ALA A 479 -0.11 33.51 4.41
CA ALA A 479 -0.25 33.14 5.81
C ALA A 479 -1.25 34.04 6.58
N ALA A 480 -1.36 35.31 6.22
CA ALA A 480 -2.29 36.27 6.82
C ALA A 480 -3.76 36.07 6.36
N ASN A 481 -3.98 35.51 5.17
CA ASN A 481 -5.32 35.34 4.59
C ASN A 481 -5.95 33.96 4.82
N ARG A 482 -5.55 33.24 5.85
CA ARG A 482 -6.11 31.93 6.26
C ARG A 482 -7.52 32.10 6.84
N PRO A 483 -8.37 31.02 6.83
CA PRO A 483 -8.11 29.66 6.39
C PRO A 483 -8.38 29.42 4.89
N TYR A 484 -7.78 28.34 4.36
CA TYR A 484 -8.03 27.80 3.02
C TYR A 484 -8.67 26.42 3.11
N THR A 485 -9.63 26.14 2.23
CA THR A 485 -10.21 24.79 2.07
C THR A 485 -9.56 24.03 0.94
N ARG A 486 -9.08 24.75 -0.08
CA ARG A 486 -8.41 24.21 -1.27
C ARG A 486 -7.26 25.13 -1.72
N PRO A 487 -6.18 24.57 -2.27
CA PRO A 487 -5.07 25.37 -2.79
C PRO A 487 -5.46 26.37 -3.89
N GLU A 488 -6.52 26.06 -4.67
CA GLU A 488 -7.01 26.91 -5.76
C GLU A 488 -7.56 28.27 -5.26
N GLU A 489 -7.88 28.37 -3.97
CA GLU A 489 -8.33 29.63 -3.37
C GLU A 489 -7.23 30.71 -3.40
N LEU A 490 -5.97 30.34 -3.52
CA LEU A 490 -4.88 31.30 -3.71
C LEU A 490 -5.04 32.12 -4.99
N VAL A 491 -5.57 31.49 -6.06
CA VAL A 491 -5.86 32.17 -7.33
C VAL A 491 -7.10 33.05 -7.20
N THR A 492 -8.19 32.50 -6.66
CA THR A 492 -9.46 33.24 -6.54
C THR A 492 -9.39 34.44 -5.61
N ARG A 493 -8.46 34.41 -4.63
CA ARG A 493 -8.19 35.50 -3.70
C ARG A 493 -7.07 36.47 -4.22
N GLY A 494 -6.51 36.22 -5.40
CA GLY A 494 -5.46 37.08 -6.01
C GLY A 494 -4.10 36.99 -5.32
N LEU A 495 -3.87 35.96 -4.49
CA LEU A 495 -2.65 35.79 -3.69
C LEU A 495 -1.53 35.07 -4.46
N ALA A 496 -1.87 34.33 -5.52
CA ALA A 496 -0.91 33.68 -6.41
C ALA A 496 -1.49 33.55 -7.83
N ASP A 497 -0.63 33.52 -8.83
CA ASP A 497 -1.02 33.30 -10.22
C ASP A 497 -1.33 31.80 -10.47
N GLU A 498 -2.18 31.53 -11.46
CA GLU A 498 -2.62 30.17 -11.78
C GLU A 498 -1.45 29.23 -12.14
N ARG A 499 -0.40 29.75 -12.79
CA ARG A 499 0.78 28.98 -13.18
C ARG A 499 1.56 28.53 -11.95
N THR A 500 1.74 29.38 -10.97
CA THR A 500 2.42 29.10 -9.71
C THR A 500 1.64 28.07 -8.90
N VAL A 501 0.33 28.25 -8.74
CA VAL A 501 -0.52 27.28 -8.01
C VAL A 501 -0.50 25.93 -8.71
N LYS A 502 -0.61 25.87 -10.04
CA LYS A 502 -0.55 24.62 -10.81
C LYS A 502 0.80 23.91 -10.69
N LYS A 503 1.90 24.65 -10.62
CA LYS A 503 3.24 24.10 -10.37
C LYS A 503 3.36 23.48 -8.98
N LEU A 504 2.80 24.12 -7.97
CA LEU A 504 2.84 23.71 -6.57
C LEU A 504 1.70 22.77 -6.16
N ALA A 505 0.67 22.59 -7.00
CA ALA A 505 -0.54 21.82 -6.68
C ALA A 505 -0.27 20.40 -6.15
N SER A 506 0.81 19.76 -6.61
CA SER A 506 1.21 18.44 -6.12
C SER A 506 1.79 18.46 -4.70
N GLN A 507 2.18 19.62 -4.17
CA GLN A 507 2.83 19.77 -2.85
C GLN A 507 1.91 20.44 -1.83
N LEU A 508 0.96 21.29 -2.27
CA LEU A 508 0.10 22.04 -1.39
C LEU A 508 -1.06 21.17 -0.85
N VAL A 509 -1.38 21.38 0.43
CA VAL A 509 -2.55 20.82 1.11
C VAL A 509 -3.14 21.88 2.04
N CYS A 510 -4.42 21.68 2.41
CA CYS A 510 -5.12 22.50 3.39
C CYS A 510 -5.64 21.58 4.49
N VAL A 511 -4.93 21.46 5.60
CA VAL A 511 -5.39 20.70 6.76
C VAL A 511 -6.42 21.57 7.50
N PRO A 512 -7.65 21.07 7.76
CA PRO A 512 -8.66 21.85 8.46
C PRO A 512 -8.19 22.26 9.87
N PRO A 513 -8.59 23.44 10.39
CA PRO A 513 -8.29 23.86 11.76
C PRO A 513 -8.96 22.95 12.81
N ALA A 514 -8.46 22.99 14.05
CA ALA A 514 -9.10 22.28 15.15
C ALA A 514 -10.53 22.83 15.40
N PRO A 515 -11.51 21.97 15.72
CA PRO A 515 -12.85 22.42 16.07
C PRO A 515 -12.77 23.37 17.28
N GLY A 516 -13.38 24.55 17.15
CA GLY A 516 -13.44 25.56 18.20
C GLY A 516 -12.27 26.55 18.24
N VAL A 517 -11.27 26.44 17.39
CA VAL A 517 -10.23 27.46 17.21
C VAL A 517 -10.76 28.50 16.22
N ALA A 518 -11.17 29.67 16.72
CA ALA A 518 -11.44 30.82 15.88
C ALA A 518 -10.11 31.29 15.26
N TRP A 519 -10.03 31.31 13.94
CA TRP A 519 -8.94 32.04 13.27
C TRP A 519 -9.02 33.52 13.65
N PRO A 520 -7.88 34.23 13.72
CA PRO A 520 -7.93 35.65 14.00
C PRO A 520 -8.90 36.32 12.99
N PRO A 521 -9.72 37.30 13.43
CA PRO A 521 -10.68 37.97 12.56
C PRO A 521 -9.96 38.58 11.37
N ARG A 522 -10.64 38.53 10.22
CA ARG A 522 -10.18 39.09 8.95
C ARG A 522 -9.89 40.56 9.06
#